data_bf317579dae5858a576e5a339f3c0cc9
#
_entry.id   bf317579dae5858a576e5a339f3c0cc9
#
_cell.length_a   1.000
_cell.length_b   1.000
_cell.length_c   1.000
_cell.angle_alpha   90.00
_cell.angle_beta   90.00
_cell.angle_gamma   90.00
#
_symmetry.space_group_name_H-M   'P 1'
#
loop_
_entity.id
_entity.type
_entity.pdbx_description
1 polymer ?
#
loop_
_entity_poly.entity_id
_entity_poly.type
_entity_poly.pdbx_seq_one_letter_code
_entity_poly.pdbx_strand_id
1 'polypeptide(L)'
;GCQKDEISHYQVPRLEIPAQEKPAGAQPLRMITAIFPQPQQDRTWFFKLSGPPEEVEKHKQEFEHFIQSVRFKKGDPPVTWTAPEGWQREGRSALRVETFRFGSKENPLELSVTPLGREAGSLLDNVNRWRGQLGLNKIDEAELNKIVREMKVDGVKVMVVDLTGTGSVKGRMNAPFAKGHPPIQDRERQNREEAPAALPLTFRAPLDWKERSQPGRISLASWEITEGDRTAEVTITPAAGNLADNVNRWRGQVGLGLVSEEQIRQEMRSIDVGGSSGQYVDLTGPESAGGLRILAVRVPHGDTTWFFKMRGPADIVGRHKAAFEAFLGTVRFTGG
;
A
#
# COMPACT_ATOMS: atom_id res chain seq x y z
N GLY A 1 61.00 -15.44 -38.70
CA GLY A 1 59.77 -14.94 -39.30
C GLY A 1 58.74 -14.73 -38.23
N CYS A 2 58.47 -13.43 -37.91
CA CYS A 2 57.35 -13.10 -37.01
C CYS A 2 56.07 -13.08 -37.86
N GLN A 3 55.13 -13.95 -37.54
CA GLN A 3 53.76 -13.85 -38.04
C GLN A 3 53.04 -12.70 -37.33
N LYS A 4 52.55 -11.75 -38.11
CA LYS A 4 51.66 -10.70 -37.65
C LYS A 4 50.28 -11.30 -37.52
N ASP A 5 49.70 -11.30 -36.31
CA ASP A 5 48.31 -11.60 -36.11
C ASP A 5 47.46 -10.48 -36.69
N GLU A 6 46.65 -10.78 -37.72
CA GLU A 6 45.64 -9.88 -38.25
C GLU A 6 44.47 -9.78 -37.29
N ILE A 7 44.21 -8.57 -36.77
CA ILE A 7 43.03 -8.29 -35.97
C ILE A 7 41.80 -8.23 -36.90
N SER A 8 40.98 -9.28 -36.94
CA SER A 8 39.76 -9.29 -37.66
C SER A 8 38.67 -8.47 -36.90
N HIS A 9 38.23 -7.37 -37.49
CA HIS A 9 37.12 -6.59 -36.96
C HIS A 9 35.80 -7.34 -37.16
N TYR A 10 35.23 -7.81 -36.06
CA TYR A 10 33.90 -8.42 -36.04
C TYR A 10 32.87 -7.31 -35.83
N GLN A 11 32.07 -7.02 -36.84
CA GLN A 11 30.87 -6.15 -36.67
C GLN A 11 29.75 -7.01 -36.08
N VAL A 12 29.44 -6.78 -34.82
CA VAL A 12 28.23 -7.37 -34.18
C VAL A 12 27.01 -6.64 -34.73
N PRO A 13 26.04 -7.32 -35.33
CA PRO A 13 24.79 -6.69 -35.73
C PRO A 13 24.14 -6.07 -34.49
N ARG A 14 23.84 -4.77 -34.56
CA ARG A 14 23.09 -4.09 -33.54
C ARG A 14 21.71 -4.76 -33.45
N LEU A 15 21.48 -5.57 -32.43
CA LEU A 15 20.15 -6.07 -32.12
C LEU A 15 19.26 -4.86 -31.86
N GLU A 16 18.40 -4.53 -32.81
CA GLU A 16 17.29 -3.61 -32.56
C GLU A 16 16.41 -4.29 -31.52
N ILE A 17 16.48 -3.78 -30.29
CA ILE A 17 15.52 -4.15 -29.24
C ILE A 17 14.17 -3.65 -29.77
N PRO A 18 13.20 -4.55 -30.04
CA PRO A 18 11.87 -4.11 -30.46
C PRO A 18 11.35 -3.13 -29.42
N ALA A 19 10.89 -1.96 -29.86
CA ALA A 19 10.20 -1.04 -28.97
C ALA A 19 9.14 -1.84 -28.23
N GLN A 20 9.19 -1.84 -26.89
CA GLN A 20 8.20 -2.55 -26.08
C GLN A 20 6.82 -2.08 -26.54
N GLU A 21 6.06 -2.97 -27.13
CA GLU A 21 4.67 -2.69 -27.50
C GLU A 21 3.94 -2.24 -26.24
N LYS A 22 3.37 -1.03 -26.28
CA LYS A 22 2.53 -0.52 -25.19
C LYS A 22 1.43 -1.56 -24.95
N PRO A 23 1.23 -2.03 -23.71
CA PRO A 23 0.19 -3.00 -23.42
C PRO A 23 -1.16 -2.47 -23.92
N ALA A 24 -1.86 -3.28 -24.70
CA ALA A 24 -3.16 -2.94 -25.27
C ALA A 24 -4.12 -2.54 -24.13
N GLY A 25 -4.61 -1.30 -24.16
CA GLY A 25 -5.51 -0.72 -23.14
C GLY A 25 -4.84 0.23 -22.12
N ALA A 26 -3.54 0.58 -22.27
CA ALA A 26 -2.92 1.62 -21.46
C ALA A 26 -3.49 2.99 -21.83
N GLN A 27 -4.15 3.65 -20.88
CA GLN A 27 -4.69 5.00 -21.05
C GLN A 27 -3.80 6.02 -20.36
N PRO A 28 -3.69 7.27 -20.91
CA PRO A 28 -3.06 8.35 -20.18
C PRO A 28 -3.69 8.52 -18.81
N LEU A 29 -2.87 8.59 -17.77
CA LEU A 29 -3.31 8.75 -16.39
C LEU A 29 -2.40 9.75 -15.68
N ARG A 30 -3.00 10.67 -14.92
CA ARG A 30 -2.30 11.60 -14.04
C ARG A 30 -2.70 11.37 -12.60
N MET A 31 -1.74 11.55 -11.73
CA MET A 31 -1.90 11.35 -10.29
C MET A 31 -1.23 12.50 -9.55
N ILE A 32 -2.02 13.28 -8.80
CA ILE A 32 -1.52 14.30 -7.89
C ILE A 32 -1.74 13.80 -6.46
N THR A 33 -0.68 13.74 -5.67
CA THR A 33 -0.77 13.27 -4.28
C THR A 33 -0.21 14.33 -3.33
N ALA A 34 -1.04 14.77 -2.39
CA ALA A 34 -0.60 15.58 -1.25
C ALA A 34 -0.37 14.67 -0.03
N ILE A 35 0.77 14.83 0.61
CA ILE A 35 1.29 13.95 1.65
C ILE A 35 1.50 14.79 2.92
N PHE A 36 0.75 14.45 3.97
CA PHE A 36 0.79 15.11 5.27
C PHE A 36 1.46 14.21 6.30
N PRO A 37 2.72 14.41 6.63
CA PRO A 37 3.36 13.72 7.75
C PRO A 37 2.74 14.18 9.07
N GLN A 38 2.35 13.22 9.91
CA GLN A 38 1.86 13.46 11.27
C GLN A 38 2.68 12.62 12.26
N PRO A 39 3.95 12.98 12.52
CA PRO A 39 4.85 12.14 13.32
C PRO A 39 4.36 11.98 14.77
N GLN A 40 3.64 12.96 15.32
CA GLN A 40 3.05 12.88 16.65
C GLN A 40 1.92 11.86 16.78
N GLN A 41 1.29 11.50 15.64
CA GLN A 41 0.24 10.48 15.55
C GLN A 41 0.75 9.19 14.95
N ASP A 42 2.05 9.11 14.66
CA ASP A 42 2.68 7.98 13.98
C ASP A 42 2.01 7.62 12.65
N ARG A 43 1.60 8.64 11.91
CA ARG A 43 0.83 8.51 10.67
C ARG A 43 1.27 9.47 9.59
N THR A 44 1.07 9.04 8.34
CA THR A 44 1.15 9.88 7.15
C THR A 44 -0.17 9.80 6.40
N TRP A 45 -0.74 10.94 6.07
CA TRP A 45 -2.00 11.02 5.33
C TRP A 45 -1.71 11.29 3.87
N PHE A 46 -2.35 10.52 3.01
CA PHE A 46 -2.24 10.62 1.57
C PHE A 46 -3.59 11.06 0.99
N PHE A 47 -3.59 12.18 0.30
CA PHE A 47 -4.72 12.69 -0.46
C PHE A 47 -4.36 12.58 -1.93
N LYS A 48 -4.90 11.58 -2.61
CA LYS A 48 -4.50 11.21 -3.96
C LYS A 48 -5.64 11.42 -4.94
N LEU A 49 -5.47 12.39 -5.84
CA LEU A 49 -6.32 12.63 -7.01
C LEU A 49 -5.77 11.82 -8.19
N SER A 50 -6.63 11.12 -8.93
CA SER A 50 -6.24 10.37 -10.12
C SER A 50 -7.34 10.37 -11.19
N GLY A 51 -6.92 10.40 -12.45
CA GLY A 51 -7.81 10.36 -13.60
C GLY A 51 -7.12 10.72 -14.92
N PRO A 52 -7.88 10.93 -16.01
CA PRO A 52 -7.34 11.41 -17.28
C PRO A 52 -6.63 12.76 -17.09
N PRO A 53 -5.45 12.97 -17.73
CA PRO A 53 -4.61 14.15 -17.47
C PRO A 53 -5.33 15.49 -17.67
N GLU A 54 -6.12 15.61 -18.73
CA GLU A 54 -6.86 16.83 -19.04
C GLU A 54 -7.94 17.14 -18.00
N GLU A 55 -8.62 16.11 -17.51
CA GLU A 55 -9.64 16.27 -16.48
C GLU A 55 -9.03 16.60 -15.12
N VAL A 56 -7.90 15.97 -14.77
CA VAL A 56 -7.14 16.33 -13.58
C VAL A 56 -6.67 17.78 -13.63
N GLU A 57 -6.22 18.29 -14.80
CA GLU A 57 -5.80 19.69 -14.93
C GLU A 57 -6.95 20.66 -14.68
N LYS A 58 -8.15 20.40 -15.20
CA LYS A 58 -9.33 21.25 -14.97
C LYS A 58 -9.68 21.39 -13.48
N HIS A 59 -9.50 20.30 -12.72
CA HIS A 59 -9.85 20.23 -11.29
C HIS A 59 -8.67 20.44 -10.34
N LYS A 60 -7.48 20.77 -10.86
CA LYS A 60 -6.26 20.93 -10.05
C LYS A 60 -6.40 22.04 -9.00
N GLN A 61 -7.00 23.17 -9.38
CA GLN A 61 -7.20 24.28 -8.47
C GLN A 61 -8.21 23.93 -7.35
N GLU A 62 -9.28 23.22 -7.68
CA GLU A 62 -10.24 22.72 -6.68
C GLU A 62 -9.57 21.74 -5.71
N PHE A 63 -8.73 20.85 -6.22
CA PHE A 63 -7.93 19.96 -5.40
C PHE A 63 -6.98 20.72 -4.46
N GLU A 64 -6.29 21.75 -4.96
CA GLU A 64 -5.41 22.58 -4.13
C GLU A 64 -6.19 23.32 -3.03
N HIS A 65 -7.37 23.87 -3.33
CA HIS A 65 -8.25 24.49 -2.32
C HIS A 65 -8.73 23.45 -1.28
N PHE A 66 -9.10 22.25 -1.75
CA PHE A 66 -9.46 21.16 -0.86
C PHE A 66 -8.31 20.80 0.08
N ILE A 67 -7.07 20.67 -0.41
CA ILE A 67 -5.88 20.39 0.40
C ILE A 67 -5.62 21.51 1.40
N GLN A 68 -5.80 22.78 1.01
CA GLN A 68 -5.66 23.93 1.91
C GLN A 68 -6.71 23.96 3.03
N SER A 69 -7.86 23.32 2.84
CA SER A 69 -8.93 23.20 3.84
C SER A 69 -8.70 22.11 4.89
N VAL A 70 -7.70 21.24 4.69
CA VAL A 70 -7.42 20.12 5.61
C VAL A 70 -6.97 20.63 6.97
N ARG A 71 -7.60 20.12 8.03
CA ARG A 71 -7.26 20.45 9.43
C ARG A 71 -7.14 19.15 10.23
N PHE A 72 -6.09 19.07 11.03
CA PHE A 72 -5.88 17.98 11.98
C PHE A 72 -6.29 18.39 13.38
N LYS A 73 -7.01 17.52 14.07
CA LYS A 73 -7.48 17.77 15.44
C LYS A 73 -7.36 16.53 16.30
N LYS A 74 -7.39 16.72 17.62
CA LYS A 74 -7.58 15.62 18.57
C LYS A 74 -9.03 15.18 18.52
N GLY A 75 -9.28 13.87 18.49
CA GLY A 75 -10.62 13.27 18.46
C GLY A 75 -10.90 12.45 17.22
N ASP A 76 -12.13 11.97 17.06
CA ASP A 76 -12.60 11.19 15.91
C ASP A 76 -13.74 11.96 15.19
N PRO A 77 -13.58 12.27 13.90
CA PRO A 77 -12.42 11.99 13.04
C PRO A 77 -11.23 12.93 13.36
N PRO A 78 -9.98 12.41 13.26
CA PRO A 78 -8.79 13.20 13.57
C PRO A 78 -8.42 14.22 12.49
N VAL A 79 -9.13 14.22 11.38
CA VAL A 79 -8.93 15.10 10.24
C VAL A 79 -10.27 15.59 9.71
N THR A 80 -10.33 16.86 9.33
CA THR A 80 -11.49 17.48 8.70
C THR A 80 -11.06 18.24 7.45
N TRP A 81 -11.97 18.47 6.53
CA TRP A 81 -11.78 19.20 5.29
C TRP A 81 -13.11 19.80 4.81
N THR A 82 -13.02 20.74 3.89
CA THR A 82 -14.17 21.26 3.13
C THR A 82 -14.08 20.71 1.71
N ALA A 83 -14.99 19.82 1.36
CA ALA A 83 -15.08 19.29 -0.01
C ALA A 83 -15.75 20.32 -0.93
N PRO A 84 -15.26 20.53 -2.16
CA PRO A 84 -15.93 21.33 -3.17
C PRO A 84 -17.35 20.81 -3.47
N GLU A 85 -18.22 21.71 -3.92
CA GLU A 85 -19.57 21.36 -4.37
C GLU A 85 -19.49 20.41 -5.59
N GLY A 86 -20.41 19.45 -5.65
CA GLY A 86 -20.45 18.47 -6.74
C GLY A 86 -19.55 17.25 -6.56
N TRP A 87 -18.67 17.22 -5.54
CA TRP A 87 -17.88 16.02 -5.24
C TRP A 87 -18.74 14.98 -4.51
N GLN A 88 -18.96 13.84 -5.17
CA GLN A 88 -19.75 12.74 -4.61
C GLN A 88 -18.90 11.92 -3.64
N ARG A 89 -19.39 11.75 -2.40
CA ARG A 89 -18.73 10.93 -1.38
C ARG A 89 -19.16 9.47 -1.54
N GLU A 90 -18.17 8.57 -1.67
CA GLU A 90 -18.43 7.12 -1.67
C GLU A 90 -18.23 6.48 -0.27
N GLY A 91 -17.72 7.27 0.68
CA GLY A 91 -17.54 6.83 2.05
C GLY A 91 -16.26 6.03 2.29
N ARG A 92 -16.25 5.32 3.41
CA ARG A 92 -15.09 4.57 3.92
C ARG A 92 -14.96 3.21 3.25
N SER A 93 -13.71 2.77 3.07
CA SER A 93 -13.36 1.39 2.74
C SER A 93 -12.30 0.88 3.72
N ALA A 94 -11.89 -0.38 3.59
CA ALA A 94 -10.91 -0.99 4.48
C ALA A 94 -9.58 -0.18 4.63
N LEU A 95 -9.19 0.56 3.59
CA LEU A 95 -7.92 1.32 3.56
C LEU A 95 -8.11 2.84 3.48
N ARG A 96 -9.32 3.31 3.16
CA ARG A 96 -9.60 4.71 2.87
C ARG A 96 -10.58 5.27 3.88
N VAL A 97 -10.24 6.43 4.42
CA VAL A 97 -11.15 7.18 5.31
C VAL A 97 -12.26 7.81 4.50
N GLU A 98 -11.96 8.19 3.26
CA GLU A 98 -12.92 8.77 2.33
C GLU A 98 -12.49 8.54 0.89
N THR A 99 -13.47 8.48 0.00
CA THR A 99 -13.27 8.51 -1.44
C THR A 99 -14.28 9.49 -2.03
N PHE A 100 -13.81 10.38 -2.90
CA PHE A 100 -14.65 11.28 -3.68
C PHE A 100 -14.59 10.92 -5.15
N ARG A 101 -15.74 11.00 -5.83
CA ARG A 101 -15.84 10.96 -7.29
C ARG A 101 -16.43 12.25 -7.82
N PHE A 102 -15.85 12.76 -8.87
CA PHE A 102 -16.24 14.00 -9.55
C PHE A 102 -15.69 14.03 -10.98
N GLY A 103 -15.80 15.16 -11.65
CA GLY A 103 -15.46 15.28 -13.07
C GLY A 103 -16.61 14.87 -13.99
N SER A 104 -16.35 14.67 -15.27
CA SER A 104 -17.37 14.29 -16.24
C SER A 104 -17.72 12.80 -16.13
N LYS A 105 -18.92 12.42 -16.62
CA LYS A 105 -19.33 11.00 -16.65
C LYS A 105 -18.41 10.14 -17.50
N GLU A 106 -17.88 10.70 -18.57
CA GLU A 106 -16.97 10.07 -19.51
C GLU A 106 -15.57 9.94 -18.94
N ASN A 107 -15.16 10.90 -18.10
CA ASN A 107 -13.82 11.02 -17.55
C ASN A 107 -13.88 11.25 -16.02
N PRO A 108 -14.36 10.27 -15.26
CA PRO A 108 -14.48 10.43 -13.80
C PRO A 108 -13.12 10.54 -13.14
N LEU A 109 -13.04 11.44 -12.16
CA LEU A 109 -11.91 11.58 -11.26
C LEU A 109 -12.17 10.86 -9.95
N GLU A 110 -11.12 10.32 -9.36
CA GLU A 110 -11.14 9.74 -8.01
C GLU A 110 -10.15 10.47 -7.11
N LEU A 111 -10.62 10.95 -5.96
CA LEU A 111 -9.77 11.39 -4.87
C LEU A 111 -9.95 10.45 -3.69
N SER A 112 -8.85 9.84 -3.25
CA SER A 112 -8.82 8.96 -2.09
C SER A 112 -8.06 9.59 -0.93
N VAL A 113 -8.60 9.45 0.30
CA VAL A 113 -7.96 9.89 1.54
C VAL A 113 -7.57 8.65 2.34
N THR A 114 -6.27 8.43 2.51
CA THR A 114 -5.72 7.22 3.13
C THR A 114 -4.69 7.58 4.21
N PRO A 115 -4.93 7.28 5.48
CA PRO A 115 -3.91 7.33 6.52
C PRO A 115 -3.10 6.03 6.51
N LEU A 116 -1.79 6.12 6.51
CA LEU A 116 -0.90 4.97 6.69
C LEU A 116 -0.02 5.20 7.92
N GLY A 117 0.28 4.12 8.65
CA GLY A 117 1.19 4.13 9.78
C GLY A 117 2.66 4.15 9.36
N ARG A 118 3.57 3.81 10.27
CA ARG A 118 5.03 3.71 10.00
C ARG A 118 5.36 2.76 8.85
N GLU A 119 4.51 1.79 8.60
CA GLU A 119 4.63 0.85 7.47
C GLU A 119 4.36 1.47 6.10
N ALA A 120 4.04 2.75 6.02
CA ALA A 120 3.82 3.43 4.74
C ALA A 120 5.05 3.39 3.81
N GLY A 121 6.24 3.14 4.37
CA GLY A 121 7.52 3.25 3.65
C GLY A 121 8.00 4.70 3.52
N SER A 122 9.18 4.88 2.94
CA SER A 122 9.73 6.21 2.67
C SER A 122 8.91 6.96 1.60
N LEU A 123 9.13 8.27 1.48
CA LEU A 123 8.54 9.06 0.39
C LEU A 123 8.96 8.50 -0.97
N LEU A 124 10.23 8.15 -1.12
CA LEU A 124 10.79 7.58 -2.35
C LEU A 124 10.11 6.25 -2.72
N ASP A 125 9.88 5.36 -1.74
CA ASP A 125 9.19 4.08 -1.97
C ASP A 125 7.76 4.29 -2.45
N ASN A 126 7.06 5.23 -1.84
CA ASN A 126 5.69 5.56 -2.23
C ASN A 126 5.63 6.16 -3.64
N VAL A 127 6.50 7.11 -3.95
CA VAL A 127 6.59 7.72 -5.28
C VAL A 127 6.97 6.68 -6.34
N ASN A 128 7.95 5.83 -6.08
CA ASN A 128 8.35 4.77 -7.00
C ASN A 128 7.23 3.73 -7.23
N ARG A 129 6.43 3.44 -6.22
CA ARG A 129 5.24 2.61 -6.37
C ARG A 129 4.20 3.27 -7.29
N TRP A 130 3.93 4.57 -7.12
CA TRP A 130 2.99 5.30 -7.99
C TRP A 130 3.53 5.43 -9.42
N ARG A 131 4.83 5.65 -9.56
CA ARG A 131 5.50 5.66 -10.87
C ARG A 131 5.32 4.32 -11.60
N GLY A 132 5.50 3.20 -10.89
CA GLY A 132 5.22 1.87 -11.45
C GLY A 132 3.77 1.69 -11.89
N GLN A 133 2.78 2.23 -11.14
CA GLN A 133 1.36 2.22 -11.53
C GLN A 133 1.08 3.02 -12.81
N LEU A 134 1.93 4.01 -13.09
CA LEU A 134 1.85 4.87 -14.28
C LEU A 134 2.79 4.41 -15.41
N GLY A 135 3.40 3.22 -15.30
CA GLY A 135 4.35 2.71 -16.30
C GLY A 135 5.63 3.53 -16.42
N LEU A 136 6.01 4.27 -15.36
CA LEU A 136 7.22 5.08 -15.29
C LEU A 136 8.35 4.32 -14.58
N ASN A 137 9.59 4.57 -15.00
CA ASN A 137 10.77 4.00 -14.35
C ASN A 137 10.92 4.51 -12.90
N LYS A 138 11.55 3.71 -12.04
CA LYS A 138 11.94 4.14 -10.70
C LYS A 138 12.96 5.28 -10.77
N ILE A 139 12.96 6.12 -9.74
CA ILE A 139 13.88 7.25 -9.56
C ILE A 139 14.63 7.11 -8.24
N ASP A 140 15.72 7.84 -8.11
CA ASP A 140 16.48 7.97 -6.87
C ASP A 140 16.07 9.22 -6.05
N GLU A 141 16.72 9.43 -4.91
CA GLU A 141 16.47 10.59 -4.03
C GLU A 141 16.77 11.93 -4.71
N ALA A 142 17.79 12.01 -5.57
CA ALA A 142 18.17 13.24 -6.27
C ALA A 142 17.08 13.65 -7.28
N GLU A 143 16.51 12.69 -7.98
CA GLU A 143 15.38 12.90 -8.90
C GLU A 143 14.08 13.18 -8.14
N LEU A 144 13.85 12.50 -7.00
CA LEU A 144 12.70 12.75 -6.15
C LEU A 144 12.63 14.21 -5.71
N ASN A 145 13.76 14.77 -5.26
CA ASN A 145 13.83 16.16 -4.81
C ASN A 145 13.48 17.19 -5.90
N LYS A 146 13.60 16.82 -7.18
CA LYS A 146 13.25 17.69 -8.31
C LYS A 146 11.75 17.71 -8.60
N ILE A 147 11.01 16.65 -8.25
CA ILE A 147 9.60 16.50 -8.57
C ILE A 147 8.68 16.73 -7.36
N VAL A 148 9.22 16.79 -6.15
CA VAL A 148 8.46 17.10 -4.94
C VAL A 148 8.32 18.61 -4.80
N ARG A 149 7.08 19.09 -4.75
CA ARG A 149 6.75 20.47 -4.38
C ARG A 149 6.32 20.49 -2.93
N GLU A 150 6.80 21.48 -2.18
CA GLU A 150 6.40 21.69 -0.80
C GLU A 150 5.35 22.79 -0.69
N MET A 151 4.40 22.60 0.20
CA MET A 151 3.44 23.63 0.60
C MET A 151 3.20 23.56 2.11
N LYS A 152 2.64 24.62 2.68
CA LYS A 152 2.31 24.69 4.11
C LYS A 152 0.80 24.72 4.27
N VAL A 153 0.24 23.81 5.06
CA VAL A 153 -1.19 23.73 5.35
C VAL A 153 -1.35 23.56 6.86
N ASP A 154 -2.05 24.47 7.50
CA ASP A 154 -2.30 24.45 8.96
C ASP A 154 -1.02 24.25 9.80
N GLY A 155 0.07 24.92 9.40
CA GLY A 155 1.37 24.78 10.04
C GLY A 155 2.17 23.54 9.68
N VAL A 156 1.57 22.56 9.00
CA VAL A 156 2.20 21.32 8.58
C VAL A 156 2.87 21.50 7.22
N LYS A 157 4.11 21.00 7.08
CA LYS A 157 4.80 20.89 5.78
C LYS A 157 4.22 19.73 5.01
N VAL A 158 3.61 20.02 3.86
CA VAL A 158 2.96 19.06 2.97
C VAL A 158 3.80 18.89 1.72
N MET A 159 4.06 17.66 1.35
CA MET A 159 4.75 17.32 0.12
C MET A 159 3.72 17.00 -0.96
N VAL A 160 3.88 17.56 -2.16
CA VAL A 160 2.99 17.32 -3.30
C VAL A 160 3.79 16.75 -4.45
N VAL A 161 3.33 15.64 -4.99
CA VAL A 161 3.91 14.94 -6.13
C VAL A 161 2.87 14.88 -7.24
N ASP A 162 3.26 15.25 -8.47
CA ASP A 162 2.41 15.27 -9.65
C ASP A 162 3.06 14.39 -10.74
N LEU A 163 2.42 13.32 -11.10
CA LEU A 163 2.94 12.30 -11.99
C LEU A 163 1.96 12.05 -13.14
N THR A 164 2.49 12.02 -14.37
CA THR A 164 1.72 11.66 -15.57
C THR A 164 2.41 10.50 -16.29
N GLY A 165 1.65 9.51 -16.68
CA GLY A 165 2.16 8.34 -17.38
C GLY A 165 1.05 7.59 -18.12
N THR A 166 1.33 6.36 -18.53
CA THR A 166 0.35 5.49 -19.17
C THR A 166 0.07 4.32 -18.22
N GLY A 167 -1.05 4.42 -17.48
CA GLY A 167 -1.52 3.36 -16.62
C GLY A 167 -2.53 2.45 -17.33
N SER A 168 -2.59 1.18 -16.96
CA SER A 168 -3.75 0.36 -17.33
C SER A 168 -4.95 0.83 -16.50
N VAL A 169 -6.10 1.06 -17.16
CA VAL A 169 -7.38 1.29 -16.46
C VAL A 169 -7.75 0.08 -15.58
N LYS A 170 -7.19 -1.11 -15.87
CA LYS A 170 -7.23 -2.30 -15.01
C LYS A 170 -6.32 -2.17 -13.78
N GLY A 171 -5.35 -1.26 -13.78
CA GLY A 171 -4.57 -0.84 -12.61
C GLY A 171 -5.21 0.30 -11.79
N ARG A 172 -6.35 0.86 -12.20
CA ARG A 172 -7.26 1.46 -11.23
C ARG A 172 -7.42 0.41 -10.17
N MET A 173 -6.98 0.71 -8.94
CA MET A 173 -7.23 -0.20 -7.83
C MET A 173 -8.70 -0.58 -7.93
N ASN A 174 -8.98 -1.76 -8.49
CA ASN A 174 -10.16 -2.47 -8.13
C ASN A 174 -10.02 -2.61 -6.62
N ALA A 175 -10.63 -1.69 -5.87
CA ALA A 175 -11.08 -2.07 -4.57
C ALA A 175 -11.83 -3.39 -4.84
N PRO A 176 -11.52 -4.49 -4.15
CA PRO A 176 -12.12 -5.79 -4.43
C PRO A 176 -13.65 -5.80 -4.31
N PHE A 177 -14.30 -4.66 -4.15
CA PHE A 177 -15.72 -4.47 -3.88
C PHE A 177 -16.47 -3.59 -4.90
N ALA A 178 -15.91 -3.31 -6.10
CA ALA A 178 -16.58 -2.48 -7.10
C ALA A 178 -17.44 -3.27 -8.11
N LYS A 179 -18.02 -4.41 -7.73
CA LYS A 179 -19.07 -5.06 -8.51
C LYS A 179 -20.28 -5.34 -7.62
N GLY A 180 -21.34 -4.58 -7.85
CA GLY A 180 -22.72 -4.98 -7.58
C GLY A 180 -23.32 -4.53 -6.26
N HIS A 181 -23.50 -3.22 -6.06
CA HIS A 181 -24.63 -2.78 -5.26
C HIS A 181 -25.57 -1.96 -6.17
N PRO A 182 -26.89 -2.31 -6.20
CA PRO A 182 -27.88 -1.47 -6.86
C PRO A 182 -27.96 -0.10 -6.17
N PRO A 183 -28.43 0.96 -6.87
CA PRO A 183 -28.53 2.30 -6.30
C PRO A 183 -29.40 2.26 -5.05
N ILE A 184 -28.91 2.87 -3.99
CA ILE A 184 -29.65 3.03 -2.73
C ILE A 184 -30.75 4.05 -2.99
N GLN A 185 -31.96 3.56 -3.26
CA GLN A 185 -33.17 4.34 -3.08
C GLN A 185 -33.61 4.22 -1.63
N ASP A 186 -33.75 5.36 -0.99
CA ASP A 186 -34.49 5.61 0.25
C ASP A 186 -34.51 4.50 1.33
N ARG A 187 -33.55 4.60 2.29
CA ARG A 187 -33.72 4.02 3.62
C ARG A 187 -33.44 5.04 4.73
N GLU A 188 -34.21 6.08 4.80
CA GLU A 188 -34.61 6.62 6.08
C GLU A 188 -35.74 5.71 6.62
N ARG A 189 -35.40 4.97 7.65
CA ARG A 189 -36.20 4.17 8.59
C ARG A 189 -35.80 2.70 8.59
N GLN A 190 -34.82 2.39 9.43
CA GLN A 190 -34.99 1.28 10.41
C GLN A 190 -33.67 1.16 11.20
N ASN A 191 -33.69 1.81 12.37
CA ASN A 191 -32.83 1.47 13.48
C ASN A 191 -33.17 0.03 13.90
N ARG A 192 -32.43 -0.97 13.37
CA ARG A 192 -32.32 -2.31 13.93
C ARG A 192 -30.84 -2.54 14.11
N GLU A 193 -30.46 -2.88 15.34
CA GLU A 193 -29.18 -3.45 15.70
C GLU A 193 -28.85 -4.58 14.71
N GLU A 194 -28.09 -4.27 13.64
CA GLU A 194 -27.49 -5.30 12.82
C GLU A 194 -26.30 -5.83 13.60
N ALA A 195 -26.34 -7.13 13.89
CA ALA A 195 -25.21 -7.88 14.37
C ALA A 195 -23.98 -7.59 13.52
N PRO A 196 -22.77 -7.46 14.10
CA PRO A 196 -21.56 -7.13 13.34
C PRO A 196 -21.40 -8.13 12.19
N ALA A 197 -21.21 -7.63 10.97
CA ALA A 197 -21.01 -8.45 9.78
C ALA A 197 -19.92 -9.47 10.07
N ALA A 198 -20.19 -10.75 9.81
CA ALA A 198 -19.25 -11.84 10.06
C ALA A 198 -17.91 -11.53 9.38
N LEU A 199 -16.81 -11.66 10.12
CA LEU A 199 -15.47 -11.45 9.57
C LEU A 199 -15.24 -12.38 8.39
N PRO A 200 -14.58 -11.93 7.31
CA PRO A 200 -14.34 -12.75 6.12
C PRO A 200 -13.37 -13.92 6.36
N LEU A 201 -12.83 -14.01 7.56
CA LEU A 201 -12.03 -15.13 8.05
C LEU A 201 -12.17 -15.27 9.57
N THR A 202 -11.97 -16.49 10.07
CA THR A 202 -11.89 -16.80 11.50
C THR A 202 -10.51 -17.32 11.85
N PHE A 203 -10.09 -17.16 13.10
CA PHE A 203 -8.78 -17.57 13.59
C PHE A 203 -8.83 -17.79 15.11
N ARG A 204 -7.77 -18.43 15.64
CA ARG A 204 -7.53 -18.53 17.08
C ARG A 204 -6.14 -18.01 17.38
N ALA A 205 -6.07 -16.84 18.01
CA ALA A 205 -4.79 -16.27 18.46
C ALA A 205 -4.30 -16.99 19.73
N PRO A 206 -2.98 -17.11 19.92
CA PRO A 206 -2.39 -17.55 21.20
C PRO A 206 -2.87 -16.69 22.38
N LEU A 207 -3.07 -17.31 23.55
CA LEU A 207 -3.63 -16.64 24.71
C LEU A 207 -2.70 -15.58 25.33
N ASP A 208 -1.42 -15.68 25.09
CA ASP A 208 -0.38 -14.76 25.54
C ASP A 208 -0.24 -13.52 24.62
N TRP A 209 -0.97 -13.49 23.49
CA TRP A 209 -1.03 -12.32 22.62
C TRP A 209 -2.14 -11.39 23.06
N LYS A 210 -1.78 -10.16 23.41
CA LYS A 210 -2.76 -9.15 23.85
C LYS A 210 -3.42 -8.51 22.64
N GLU A 211 -4.70 -8.77 22.46
CA GLU A 211 -5.47 -8.14 21.38
C GLU A 211 -5.60 -6.63 21.61
N ARG A 212 -5.41 -5.86 20.55
CA ARG A 212 -5.63 -4.42 20.56
C ARG A 212 -7.09 -4.13 20.27
N SER A 213 -7.76 -3.45 21.18
CA SER A 213 -9.18 -3.05 21.04
C SER A 213 -9.44 -2.13 19.82
N GLN A 214 -8.40 -1.50 19.28
CA GLN A 214 -8.41 -0.78 18.03
C GLN A 214 -7.26 -1.31 17.16
N PRO A 215 -7.49 -2.38 16.38
CA PRO A 215 -6.54 -2.76 15.34
C PRO A 215 -6.31 -1.54 14.46
N GLY A 216 -5.08 -1.31 14.03
CA GLY A 216 -4.76 -0.20 13.15
C GLY A 216 -5.76 -0.14 11.99
N ARG A 217 -6.16 1.05 11.52
CA ARG A 217 -7.27 1.25 10.55
C ARG A 217 -7.23 0.41 9.27
N ILE A 218 -6.12 -0.28 9.03
CA ILE A 218 -5.90 -1.16 7.88
C ILE A 218 -5.97 -2.63 8.29
N SER A 219 -5.73 -2.92 9.56
CA SER A 219 -5.68 -4.30 10.06
C SER A 219 -7.08 -4.76 10.46
N LEU A 220 -7.44 -5.95 10.00
CA LEU A 220 -8.66 -6.64 10.46
C LEU A 220 -8.56 -6.99 11.93
N ALA A 221 -7.37 -7.40 12.37
CA ALA A 221 -7.04 -7.71 13.76
C ALA A 221 -5.55 -7.41 14.02
N SER A 222 -5.22 -7.10 15.27
CA SER A 222 -3.84 -6.91 15.70
C SER A 222 -3.64 -7.31 17.16
N TRP A 223 -2.44 -7.78 17.47
CA TRP A 223 -2.02 -8.19 18.81
C TRP A 223 -0.64 -7.62 19.12
N GLU A 224 -0.40 -7.44 20.41
CA GLU A 224 0.89 -7.11 20.99
C GLU A 224 1.43 -8.29 21.80
N ILE A 225 2.73 -8.53 21.63
CA ILE A 225 3.51 -9.49 22.43
C ILE A 225 4.55 -8.66 23.15
N THR A 226 4.38 -8.47 24.46
CA THR A 226 5.25 -7.62 25.27
C THR A 226 6.14 -8.46 26.16
N GLU A 227 7.44 -8.25 26.11
CA GLU A 227 8.44 -8.85 26.97
C GLU A 227 9.32 -7.74 27.58
N GLY A 228 9.14 -7.49 28.87
CA GLY A 228 9.74 -6.35 29.56
C GLY A 228 9.21 -5.02 28.99
N ASP A 229 10.11 -4.18 28.49
CA ASP A 229 9.82 -2.89 27.87
C ASP A 229 9.75 -2.94 26.33
N ARG A 230 9.88 -4.13 25.73
CA ARG A 230 9.93 -4.33 24.28
C ARG A 230 8.69 -5.08 23.79
N THR A 231 8.22 -4.71 22.59
CA THR A 231 6.99 -5.24 22.02
C THR A 231 7.18 -5.69 20.60
N ALA A 232 6.64 -6.87 20.25
CA ALA A 232 6.38 -7.29 18.89
C ALA A 232 4.89 -7.14 18.57
N GLU A 233 4.56 -6.85 17.33
CA GLU A 233 3.19 -6.69 16.85
C GLU A 233 2.84 -7.79 15.84
N VAL A 234 1.63 -8.34 15.95
CA VAL A 234 1.05 -9.25 14.95
C VAL A 234 -0.15 -8.57 14.31
N THR A 235 -0.27 -8.66 12.99
CA THR A 235 -1.37 -8.03 12.24
C THR A 235 -1.93 -8.97 11.18
N ILE A 236 -3.25 -8.89 10.96
CA ILE A 236 -3.95 -9.43 9.80
C ILE A 236 -4.45 -8.24 8.98
N THR A 237 -4.05 -8.15 7.72
CA THR A 237 -4.37 -6.98 6.87
C THR A 237 -4.81 -7.45 5.49
N PRO A 238 -6.00 -7.05 4.99
CA PRO A 238 -6.30 -7.13 3.57
C PRO A 238 -5.45 -6.10 2.83
N ALA A 239 -4.75 -6.50 1.78
CA ALA A 239 -3.88 -5.60 1.07
C ALA A 239 -3.85 -5.86 -0.43
N ALA A 240 -3.41 -4.84 -1.17
CA ALA A 240 -3.14 -4.90 -2.60
C ALA A 240 -1.63 -4.72 -2.86
N GLY A 241 -1.22 -5.00 -4.08
CA GLY A 241 0.16 -4.83 -4.55
C GLY A 241 0.81 -6.16 -4.87
N ASN A 242 1.89 -6.08 -5.67
CA ASN A 242 2.65 -7.26 -6.02
C ASN A 242 3.53 -7.71 -4.85
N LEU A 243 3.98 -8.96 -4.91
CA LEU A 243 4.78 -9.57 -3.86
C LEU A 243 6.14 -8.87 -3.68
N ALA A 244 6.83 -8.56 -4.79
CA ALA A 244 8.18 -8.01 -4.75
C ALA A 244 8.20 -6.62 -4.08
N ASP A 245 7.22 -5.76 -4.39
CA ASP A 245 7.11 -4.44 -3.75
C ASP A 245 6.84 -4.55 -2.25
N ASN A 246 6.00 -5.51 -1.84
CA ASN A 246 5.72 -5.73 -0.42
C ASN A 246 6.94 -6.27 0.33
N VAL A 247 7.62 -7.29 -0.22
CA VAL A 247 8.82 -7.87 0.41
C VAL A 247 9.93 -6.84 0.50
N ASN A 248 10.21 -6.09 -0.56
CA ASN A 248 11.23 -5.05 -0.55
C ASN A 248 10.91 -3.91 0.42
N ARG A 249 9.65 -3.56 0.59
CA ARG A 249 9.21 -2.63 1.64
C ARG A 249 9.49 -3.19 3.03
N TRP A 250 9.20 -4.48 3.29
CA TRP A 250 9.51 -5.11 4.59
C TRP A 250 11.00 -5.24 4.83
N ARG A 251 11.79 -5.53 3.79
CA ARG A 251 13.27 -5.52 3.86
C ARG A 251 13.79 -4.15 4.31
N GLY A 252 13.27 -3.07 3.72
CA GLY A 252 13.61 -1.71 4.16
C GLY A 252 13.23 -1.42 5.62
N GLN A 253 12.10 -1.97 6.12
CA GLN A 253 11.65 -1.80 7.51
C GLN A 253 12.58 -2.47 8.54
N VAL A 254 13.37 -3.46 8.13
CA VAL A 254 14.37 -4.12 8.99
C VAL A 254 15.81 -3.76 8.61
N GLY A 255 16.01 -2.76 7.74
CA GLY A 255 17.33 -2.29 7.36
C GLY A 255 18.07 -3.17 6.34
N LEU A 256 17.35 -3.99 5.58
CA LEU A 256 17.89 -4.80 4.48
C LEU A 256 17.78 -4.06 3.15
N GLY A 257 18.74 -4.25 2.26
CA GLY A 257 18.72 -3.72 0.90
C GLY A 257 17.64 -4.33 0.02
N LEU A 258 17.34 -3.66 -1.11
CA LEU A 258 16.43 -4.15 -2.13
C LEU A 258 17.01 -5.36 -2.83
N VAL A 259 16.16 -6.29 -3.24
CA VAL A 259 16.52 -7.49 -4.01
C VAL A 259 15.58 -7.65 -5.21
N SER A 260 16.02 -8.41 -6.21
CA SER A 260 15.21 -8.72 -7.38
C SER A 260 14.04 -9.65 -7.03
N GLU A 261 13.03 -9.68 -7.89
CA GLU A 261 11.89 -10.61 -7.73
C GLU A 261 12.34 -12.07 -7.73
N GLU A 262 13.37 -12.40 -8.51
CA GLU A 262 13.96 -13.74 -8.57
C GLU A 262 14.58 -14.14 -7.23
N GLN A 263 15.35 -13.25 -6.60
CA GLN A 263 15.92 -13.48 -5.26
C GLN A 263 14.83 -13.64 -4.21
N ILE A 264 13.75 -12.85 -4.28
CA ILE A 264 12.60 -12.99 -3.39
C ILE A 264 11.97 -14.37 -3.53
N ARG A 265 11.77 -14.87 -4.76
CA ARG A 265 11.22 -16.22 -4.99
C ARG A 265 12.09 -17.33 -4.40
N GLN A 266 13.41 -17.16 -4.44
CA GLN A 266 14.35 -18.14 -3.86
C GLN A 266 14.34 -18.14 -2.33
N GLU A 267 14.13 -16.97 -1.70
CA GLU A 267 14.09 -16.81 -0.23
C GLU A 267 12.73 -17.20 0.37
N MET A 268 11.67 -17.26 -0.45
CA MET A 268 10.32 -17.60 0.01
C MET A 268 10.13 -19.10 0.19
N ARG A 269 9.28 -19.44 1.17
CA ARG A 269 8.71 -20.79 1.28
C ARG A 269 7.18 -20.76 1.20
N SER A 270 6.60 -21.86 0.76
CA SER A 270 5.15 -22.05 0.83
C SER A 270 4.74 -22.47 2.24
N ILE A 271 3.58 -21.98 2.68
CA ILE A 271 2.93 -22.38 3.93
C ILE A 271 1.41 -22.49 3.71
N ASP A 272 0.77 -23.49 4.34
CA ASP A 272 -0.69 -23.57 4.33
C ASP A 272 -1.31 -22.60 5.33
N VAL A 273 -2.31 -21.85 4.88
CA VAL A 273 -3.11 -20.94 5.70
C VAL A 273 -4.58 -21.14 5.35
N GLY A 274 -5.26 -21.92 6.18
CA GLY A 274 -6.68 -22.18 6.00
C GLY A 274 -7.06 -22.87 4.67
N GLY A 275 -6.21 -23.77 4.19
CA GLY A 275 -6.38 -24.45 2.91
C GLY A 275 -5.91 -23.63 1.70
N SER A 276 -5.43 -22.41 1.90
CA SER A 276 -4.85 -21.57 0.85
C SER A 276 -3.33 -21.57 0.92
N SER A 277 -2.64 -21.63 -0.23
CA SER A 277 -1.18 -21.55 -0.30
C SER A 277 -0.70 -20.13 -0.02
N GLY A 278 0.01 -19.94 1.09
CA GLY A 278 0.65 -18.69 1.48
C GLY A 278 2.11 -18.63 1.07
N GLN A 279 2.57 -17.43 0.74
CA GLN A 279 3.96 -17.10 0.42
C GLN A 279 4.61 -16.46 1.66
N TYR A 280 5.51 -17.19 2.29
CA TYR A 280 6.13 -16.83 3.57
C TYR A 280 7.54 -16.30 3.38
N VAL A 281 7.85 -15.18 4.03
CA VAL A 281 9.20 -14.62 4.15
C VAL A 281 9.58 -14.41 5.62
N ASP A 282 10.86 -14.58 5.92
CA ASP A 282 11.45 -14.39 7.25
C ASP A 282 12.67 -13.47 7.10
N LEU A 283 12.50 -12.21 7.48
CA LEU A 283 13.46 -11.15 7.25
C LEU A 283 14.05 -10.67 8.57
N THR A 284 15.34 -10.90 8.78
CA THR A 284 16.06 -10.43 9.98
C THR A 284 17.03 -9.31 9.57
N GLY A 285 16.84 -8.14 10.12
CA GLY A 285 17.73 -7.01 9.94
C GLY A 285 18.97 -7.07 10.82
N PRO A 286 20.04 -6.34 10.46
CA PRO A 286 21.26 -6.28 11.26
C PRO A 286 21.02 -5.52 12.57
N GLU A 287 21.79 -5.84 13.60
CA GLU A 287 21.73 -5.14 14.89
C GLU A 287 21.99 -3.64 14.76
N SER A 288 22.89 -3.25 13.84
CA SER A 288 23.16 -1.84 13.52
C SER A 288 21.97 -1.05 13.00
N ALA A 289 20.93 -1.75 12.49
CA ALA A 289 19.65 -1.17 12.06
C ALA A 289 18.53 -1.43 13.07
N GLY A 290 18.86 -1.69 14.35
CA GLY A 290 17.90 -1.89 15.45
C GLY A 290 17.47 -3.32 15.70
N GLY A 291 18.11 -4.33 15.05
CA GLY A 291 17.88 -5.75 15.33
C GLY A 291 16.41 -6.18 15.17
N LEU A 292 15.71 -5.68 14.17
CA LEU A 292 14.31 -6.00 13.90
C LEU A 292 14.16 -7.25 13.03
N ARG A 293 13.07 -7.97 13.21
CA ARG A 293 12.68 -9.12 12.39
C ARG A 293 11.23 -9.02 11.95
N ILE A 294 10.96 -9.46 10.75
CA ILE A 294 9.61 -9.58 10.19
C ILE A 294 9.39 -11.01 9.70
N LEU A 295 8.33 -11.65 10.20
CA LEU A 295 7.73 -12.83 9.59
C LEU A 295 6.49 -12.34 8.85
N ALA A 296 6.37 -12.61 7.55
CA ALA A 296 5.21 -12.19 6.79
C ALA A 296 4.74 -13.28 5.83
N VAL A 297 3.43 -13.43 5.74
CA VAL A 297 2.78 -14.37 4.82
C VAL A 297 1.77 -13.62 3.97
N ARG A 298 1.91 -13.77 2.67
CA ARG A 298 0.95 -13.30 1.67
C ARG A 298 0.06 -14.47 1.25
N VAL A 299 -1.25 -14.33 1.39
CA VAL A 299 -2.23 -15.36 1.05
C VAL A 299 -3.24 -14.79 0.06
N PRO A 300 -3.18 -15.12 -1.24
CA PRO A 300 -4.28 -14.86 -2.16
C PRO A 300 -5.46 -15.77 -1.80
N HIS A 301 -6.65 -15.19 -1.61
CA HIS A 301 -7.87 -15.96 -1.39
C HIS A 301 -9.07 -15.23 -2.02
N GLY A 302 -9.71 -15.83 -3.02
CA GLY A 302 -10.71 -15.16 -3.84
C GLY A 302 -10.15 -13.88 -4.46
N ASP A 303 -10.91 -12.81 -4.40
CA ASP A 303 -10.51 -11.49 -4.92
C ASP A 303 -9.65 -10.68 -3.92
N THR A 304 -9.34 -11.23 -2.75
CA THR A 304 -8.60 -10.55 -1.69
C THR A 304 -7.25 -11.19 -1.45
N THR A 305 -6.22 -10.38 -1.29
CA THR A 305 -4.93 -10.83 -0.77
C THR A 305 -4.82 -10.45 0.70
N TRP A 306 -4.50 -11.43 1.52
CA TRP A 306 -4.33 -11.28 2.96
C TRP A 306 -2.85 -11.27 3.33
N PHE A 307 -2.46 -10.39 4.23
CA PHE A 307 -1.15 -10.38 4.85
C PHE A 307 -1.27 -10.68 6.34
N PHE A 308 -0.55 -11.71 6.77
CA PHE A 308 -0.31 -12.03 8.18
C PHE A 308 1.12 -11.63 8.47
N LYS A 309 1.36 -10.74 9.42
CA LYS A 309 2.70 -10.22 9.69
C LYS A 309 2.96 -10.14 11.19
N MET A 310 4.11 -10.67 11.63
CA MET A 310 4.69 -10.42 12.94
C MET A 310 5.94 -9.56 12.76
N ARG A 311 6.08 -8.47 13.52
CA ARG A 311 7.22 -7.57 13.47
C ARG A 311 7.62 -7.13 14.88
N GLY A 312 8.91 -7.09 15.16
CA GLY A 312 9.45 -6.63 16.43
C GLY A 312 10.93 -6.88 16.58
N PRO A 313 11.47 -6.78 17.79
CA PRO A 313 12.84 -7.20 18.10
C PRO A 313 13.08 -8.66 17.67
N ALA A 314 14.22 -8.92 17.03
CA ALA A 314 14.50 -10.19 16.37
C ALA A 314 14.44 -11.39 17.33
N ASP A 315 14.85 -11.21 18.58
CA ASP A 315 14.83 -12.23 19.64
C ASP A 315 13.38 -12.56 20.06
N ILE A 316 12.50 -11.56 20.26
CA ILE A 316 11.08 -11.76 20.59
C ILE A 316 10.39 -12.47 19.43
N VAL A 317 10.53 -11.95 18.19
CA VAL A 317 9.94 -12.57 17.00
C VAL A 317 10.46 -14.00 16.81
N GLY A 318 11.73 -14.26 17.13
CA GLY A 318 12.33 -15.59 17.08
C GLY A 318 11.67 -16.57 18.04
N ARG A 319 11.44 -16.18 19.30
CA ARG A 319 10.77 -17.02 20.32
C ARG A 319 9.32 -17.32 19.95
N HIS A 320 8.61 -16.36 19.36
CA HIS A 320 7.20 -16.50 19.01
C HIS A 320 6.96 -17.00 17.57
N LYS A 321 8.01 -17.36 16.82
CA LYS A 321 7.89 -17.85 15.43
C LYS A 321 7.01 -19.10 15.33
N ALA A 322 7.23 -20.10 16.20
CA ALA A 322 6.43 -21.32 16.19
C ALA A 322 4.95 -21.05 16.54
N ALA A 323 4.69 -20.15 17.48
CA ALA A 323 3.34 -19.72 17.82
C ALA A 323 2.65 -18.99 16.67
N PHE A 324 3.40 -18.15 15.93
CA PHE A 324 2.90 -17.49 14.73
C PHE A 324 2.55 -18.48 13.61
N GLU A 325 3.40 -19.46 13.37
CA GLU A 325 3.13 -20.50 12.36
C GLU A 325 1.94 -21.39 12.77
N ALA A 326 1.80 -21.74 14.04
CA ALA A 326 0.64 -22.44 14.55
C ALA A 326 -0.65 -21.63 14.43
N PHE A 327 -0.59 -20.31 14.69
CA PHE A 327 -1.70 -19.38 14.52
C PHE A 327 -2.18 -19.36 13.05
N LEU A 328 -1.29 -19.33 12.06
CA LEU A 328 -1.65 -19.39 10.63
C LEU A 328 -2.44 -20.67 10.30
N GLY A 329 -2.11 -21.81 10.93
CA GLY A 329 -2.85 -23.07 10.78
C GLY A 329 -4.28 -23.04 11.33
N THR A 330 -4.61 -22.07 12.20
CA THR A 330 -5.97 -21.91 12.75
C THR A 330 -6.89 -21.07 11.87
N VAL A 331 -6.34 -20.34 10.91
CA VAL A 331 -7.12 -19.46 10.01
C VAL A 331 -8.10 -20.29 9.19
N ARG A 332 -9.32 -19.80 9.05
CA ARG A 332 -10.32 -20.35 8.14
C ARG A 332 -10.97 -19.17 7.40
N PHE A 333 -10.95 -19.21 6.10
CA PHE A 333 -11.65 -18.21 5.28
C PHE A 333 -13.14 -18.56 5.23
N THR A 334 -14.02 -17.57 5.44
CA THR A 334 -15.48 -17.73 5.39
C THR A 334 -15.96 -17.18 4.05
N GLY A 335 -16.34 -18.07 3.14
CA GLY A 335 -16.87 -17.75 1.82
C GLY A 335 -15.79 -17.81 0.73
N GLY A 336 -15.73 -18.92 0.07
CA GLY A 336 -15.14 -19.18 -1.24
C GLY A 336 -16.25 -19.68 -2.14
#